data_f105d07ccd8b354059b943485516a8f3
#
_entry.id   f105d07ccd8b354059b943485516a8f3
#
_cell.length_a   1.000
_cell.length_b   1.000
_cell.length_c   1.000
_cell.angle_alpha   90.00
_cell.angle_beta   90.00
_cell.angle_gamma   90.00
#
_symmetry.space_group_name_H-M   'P 1'
#
loop_
_entity.id
_entity.type
_entity.pdbx_description
1 polymer ?
#
loop_
_entity_poly.entity_id
_entity_poly.type
_entity_poly.pdbx_seq_one_letter_code
_entity_poly.pdbx_strand_id
1 'polypeptide(L)'
;MKQNFEHIHTRGINLNHIGINAYAYDYSVIPDLLDNLKANNQIILGGDVFCYKNGQLKHTYDHWYYEKQDPTIDSSKSIIQTEKYISNYVKDHGEHYYFSIVLDNEKFYL
;
A
#
# COMPACT_ATOMS: atom_id res chain seq x y z
N MET A 1 20.74 -3.44 6.20
CA MET A 1 20.40 -2.01 6.36
C MET A 1 19.06 -1.89 7.07
N LYS A 2 19.00 -1.04 8.05
CA LYS A 2 17.75 -0.83 8.80
C LYS A 2 16.78 0.00 7.96
N GLN A 3 15.55 -0.48 7.84
CA GLN A 3 14.52 0.24 7.14
C GLN A 3 13.96 1.35 8.00
N ASN A 4 13.64 2.47 7.38
CA ASN A 4 13.01 3.57 8.05
C ASN A 4 11.92 4.16 7.15
N PHE A 5 10.67 3.93 7.50
CA PHE A 5 9.52 4.42 6.76
C PHE A 5 8.87 5.64 7.42
N GLU A 6 9.51 6.19 8.45
CA GLU A 6 8.90 7.24 9.25
C GLU A 6 8.47 8.45 8.41
N HIS A 7 9.34 8.89 7.50
CA HIS A 7 8.99 10.04 6.65
C HIS A 7 7.86 9.73 5.67
N ILE A 8 7.71 8.46 5.28
CA ILE A 8 6.61 8.03 4.43
C ILE A 8 5.30 8.05 5.24
N HIS A 9 5.33 7.58 6.48
CA HIS A 9 4.15 7.57 7.35
C HIS A 9 3.56 8.97 7.52
N THR A 10 4.39 10.01 7.58
CA THR A 10 3.89 11.39 7.71
C THR A 10 3.08 11.85 6.51
N ARG A 11 3.18 11.16 5.39
CA ARG A 11 2.43 11.46 4.16
C ARG A 11 1.16 10.60 4.02
N GLY A 12 0.92 9.71 4.98
CA GLY A 12 -0.24 8.82 4.97
C GLY A 12 -1.29 9.26 5.98
N ILE A 13 -2.45 8.63 5.89
CA ILE A 13 -3.56 8.82 6.81
C ILE A 13 -3.58 7.64 7.78
N ASN A 14 -3.51 7.92 9.06
CA ASN A 14 -3.56 6.90 10.10
C ASN A 14 -4.95 6.26 10.14
N LEU A 15 -5.00 4.93 10.15
CA LEU A 15 -6.26 4.18 10.12
C LEU A 15 -6.72 3.70 11.49
N ASN A 16 -6.11 4.18 12.57
CA ASN A 16 -6.48 3.76 13.93
C ASN A 16 -7.96 4.04 14.25
N HIS A 17 -8.52 5.10 13.68
CA HIS A 17 -9.93 5.46 13.93
C HIS A 17 -10.91 4.40 13.41
N ILE A 18 -10.49 3.52 12.52
CA ILE A 18 -11.32 2.40 12.05
C ILE A 18 -10.74 1.05 12.51
N GLY A 19 -9.88 1.07 13.51
CA GLY A 19 -9.37 -0.15 14.14
C GLY A 19 -8.23 -0.82 13.41
N ILE A 20 -7.57 -0.14 12.48
CA ILE A 20 -6.49 -0.71 11.69
C ILE A 20 -5.18 -0.03 12.06
N ASN A 21 -4.19 -0.84 12.46
CA ASN A 21 -2.87 -0.32 12.79
C ASN A 21 -2.01 -0.19 11.54
N ALA A 22 -2.38 0.76 10.68
CA ALA A 22 -1.73 0.98 9.40
C ALA A 22 -2.00 2.40 8.91
N TYR A 23 -1.43 2.74 7.75
CA TYR A 23 -1.65 4.01 7.08
C TYR A 23 -2.21 3.77 5.69
N ALA A 24 -2.99 4.72 5.18
CA ALA A 24 -3.45 4.74 3.80
C ALA A 24 -2.81 5.91 3.08
N TYR A 25 -2.43 5.71 1.84
CA TYR A 25 -1.70 6.70 1.03
C TYR A 25 -2.47 7.02 -0.23
N ASP A 26 -2.50 8.31 -0.59
CA ASP A 26 -3.11 8.69 -1.85
C ASP A 26 -2.17 8.36 -3.02
N TYR A 27 -2.68 8.49 -4.24
CA TYR A 27 -1.96 8.09 -5.43
C TYR A 27 -0.63 8.82 -5.61
N SER A 28 -0.56 10.09 -5.19
CA SER A 28 0.66 10.90 -5.36
C SER A 28 1.84 10.38 -4.53
N VAL A 29 1.57 9.67 -3.44
CA VAL A 29 2.61 9.13 -2.56
C VAL A 29 3.10 7.76 -3.04
N ILE A 30 2.30 7.04 -3.81
CA ILE A 30 2.58 5.65 -4.17
C ILE A 30 3.93 5.47 -4.89
N PRO A 31 4.32 6.30 -5.88
CA PRO A 31 5.61 6.10 -6.54
C PRO A 31 6.79 6.11 -5.56
N ASP A 32 6.84 7.08 -4.66
CA ASP A 32 7.91 7.16 -3.67
C ASP A 32 7.88 5.97 -2.71
N LEU A 33 6.70 5.56 -2.31
CA LEU A 33 6.52 4.41 -1.44
C LEU A 33 7.04 3.14 -2.08
N LEU A 34 6.68 2.88 -3.33
CA LEU A 34 7.12 1.70 -4.06
C LEU A 34 8.62 1.71 -4.31
N ASP A 35 9.20 2.87 -4.62
CA ASP A 35 10.65 3.01 -4.78
C ASP A 35 11.38 2.66 -3.48
N ASN A 36 10.86 3.11 -2.35
CA ASN A 36 11.44 2.82 -1.05
C ASN A 36 11.37 1.31 -0.75
N LEU A 37 10.25 0.68 -1.02
CA LEU A 37 10.07 -0.75 -0.80
C LEU A 37 10.99 -1.57 -1.70
N LYS A 38 11.14 -1.14 -2.94
CA LYS A 38 12.04 -1.79 -3.89
C LYS A 38 13.50 -1.71 -3.41
N ALA A 39 13.91 -0.53 -2.97
CA ALA A 39 15.28 -0.31 -2.49
C ALA A 39 15.60 -1.15 -1.25
N ASN A 40 14.59 -1.48 -0.45
CA ASN A 40 14.73 -2.30 0.75
C ASN A 40 14.35 -3.76 0.54
N ASN A 41 14.14 -4.15 -0.71
CA ASN A 41 13.89 -5.55 -1.10
C ASN A 41 12.65 -6.13 -0.40
N GLN A 42 11.64 -5.31 -0.18
CA GLN A 42 10.42 -5.72 0.50
C GLN A 42 9.46 -6.44 -0.44
N ILE A 43 8.69 -7.37 0.13
CA ILE A 43 7.65 -8.10 -0.59
C ILE A 43 6.30 -7.55 -0.15
N ILE A 44 5.47 -7.16 -1.11
CA ILE A 44 4.11 -6.70 -0.83
C ILE A 44 3.15 -7.89 -0.94
N LEU A 45 2.48 -8.21 0.14
CA LEU A 45 1.47 -9.28 0.13
C LEU A 45 0.14 -8.82 -0.45
N GLY A 46 -0.09 -7.52 -0.51
CA GLY A 46 -1.32 -6.96 -1.02
C GLY A 46 -1.66 -5.66 -0.33
N GLY A 47 -2.90 -5.27 -0.40
CA GLY A 47 -3.37 -4.07 0.27
C GLY A 47 -4.85 -3.87 0.11
N ASP A 48 -5.33 -2.78 0.68
CA ASP A 48 -6.75 -2.43 0.71
C ASP A 48 -6.97 -1.03 0.19
N VAL A 49 -8.18 -0.80 -0.33
CA VAL A 49 -8.56 0.48 -0.90
C VAL A 49 -9.58 1.17 0.00
N PHE A 50 -9.35 2.46 0.24
CA PHE A 50 -10.20 3.29 1.09
C PHE A 50 -10.65 4.53 0.32
N CYS A 51 -11.77 5.11 0.75
CA CYS A 51 -12.24 6.39 0.23
C CYS A 51 -12.97 7.15 1.32
N TYR A 52 -13.11 8.48 1.11
CA TYR A 52 -13.89 9.29 2.03
C TYR A 52 -15.36 9.20 1.69
N LYS A 53 -16.18 8.98 2.73
CA LYS A 53 -17.64 9.07 2.65
C LYS A 53 -18.13 9.86 3.84
N ASN A 54 -18.86 10.92 3.57
CA ASN A 54 -19.41 11.79 4.63
C ASN A 54 -18.32 12.29 5.58
N GLY A 55 -17.15 12.65 5.03
CA GLY A 55 -16.04 13.19 5.79
C GLY A 55 -15.21 12.16 6.56
N GLN A 56 -15.50 10.87 6.38
CA GLN A 56 -14.77 9.81 7.05
C GLN A 56 -14.12 8.85 6.03
N LEU A 57 -12.90 8.44 6.31
CA LEU A 57 -12.21 7.46 5.48
C LEU A 57 -12.77 6.07 5.80
N LYS A 58 -13.27 5.38 4.77
CA LYS A 58 -13.89 4.08 4.90
C LYS A 58 -13.32 3.07 3.92
N HIS A 59 -13.31 1.81 4.32
CA HIS A 59 -12.90 0.72 3.45
C HIS A 59 -13.89 0.57 2.31
N THR A 60 -13.39 0.39 1.08
CA THR A 60 -14.25 0.12 -0.09
C THR A 60 -14.57 -1.35 -0.25
N TYR A 61 -13.84 -2.22 0.47
CA TYR A 61 -13.82 -3.67 0.33
C TYR A 61 -13.10 -4.15 -0.92
N ASP A 62 -12.55 -3.26 -1.73
CA ASP A 62 -11.64 -3.63 -2.80
C ASP A 62 -10.25 -3.84 -2.25
N HIS A 63 -9.56 -4.83 -2.77
CA HIS A 63 -8.22 -5.17 -2.32
C HIS A 63 -7.50 -5.92 -3.42
N TRP A 64 -6.19 -6.09 -3.25
CA TRP A 64 -5.39 -6.96 -4.11
C TRP A 64 -4.54 -7.86 -3.25
N TYR A 65 -4.08 -8.94 -3.85
CA TYR A 65 -3.36 -9.97 -3.15
C TYR A 65 -2.24 -10.51 -4.04
N TYR A 66 -1.03 -10.63 -3.48
CA TYR A 66 0.10 -11.23 -4.18
C TYR A 66 0.43 -12.56 -3.51
N GLU A 67 0.48 -13.64 -4.29
CA GLU A 67 0.86 -14.96 -3.80
C GLU A 67 2.36 -15.15 -3.95
N LYS A 68 3.06 -15.38 -2.85
CA LYS A 68 4.49 -15.60 -2.86
C LYS A 68 4.84 -16.84 -3.66
N GLN A 69 5.90 -16.76 -4.44
CA GLN A 69 6.36 -17.84 -5.33
C GLN A 69 7.78 -18.24 -5.02
N ASP A 70 8.71 -17.27 -5.04
CA ASP A 70 10.14 -17.48 -4.92
C ASP A 70 10.79 -16.24 -4.34
N PRO A 71 11.55 -16.38 -3.23
CA PRO A 71 12.17 -15.22 -2.57
C PRO A 71 13.02 -14.34 -3.48
N THR A 72 13.56 -14.92 -4.57
CA THR A 72 14.43 -14.16 -5.48
C THR A 72 13.66 -13.22 -6.41
N ILE A 73 12.35 -13.44 -6.59
CA ILE A 73 11.55 -12.65 -7.52
C ILE A 73 10.36 -11.96 -6.87
N ASP A 74 10.00 -12.36 -5.64
CA ASP A 74 8.76 -11.88 -5.02
C ASP A 74 8.74 -10.38 -4.79
N SER A 75 9.88 -9.79 -4.40
CA SER A 75 9.92 -8.35 -4.20
C SER A 75 9.54 -7.60 -5.48
N SER A 76 10.26 -7.85 -6.57
CA SER A 76 9.99 -7.13 -7.82
C SER A 76 8.61 -7.45 -8.38
N LYS A 77 8.19 -8.72 -8.35
CA LYS A 77 6.88 -9.11 -8.88
C LYS A 77 5.73 -8.51 -8.10
N SER A 78 5.82 -8.53 -6.77
CA SER A 78 4.76 -7.98 -5.92
C SER A 78 4.65 -6.47 -6.08
N ILE A 79 5.77 -5.78 -6.25
CA ILE A 79 5.78 -4.33 -6.47
C ILE A 79 5.16 -3.99 -7.83
N ILE A 80 5.53 -4.72 -8.87
CA ILE A 80 4.95 -4.52 -10.21
C ILE A 80 3.43 -4.77 -10.18
N GLN A 81 3.01 -5.84 -9.54
CA GLN A 81 1.58 -6.14 -9.45
C GLN A 81 0.83 -5.05 -8.69
N THR A 82 1.41 -4.55 -7.60
CA THR A 82 0.82 -3.46 -6.81
C THR A 82 0.69 -2.19 -7.65
N GLU A 83 1.75 -1.82 -8.37
CA GLU A 83 1.71 -0.65 -9.23
C GLU A 83 0.61 -0.77 -10.29
N LYS A 84 0.52 -1.92 -10.94
CA LYS A 84 -0.51 -2.17 -11.94
C LYS A 84 -1.91 -2.07 -11.34
N TYR A 85 -2.11 -2.70 -10.20
CA TYR A 85 -3.42 -2.67 -9.55
C TYR A 85 -3.84 -1.24 -9.22
N ILE A 86 -2.95 -0.49 -8.58
CA ILE A 86 -3.26 0.88 -8.15
C ILE A 86 -3.47 1.79 -9.36
N SER A 87 -2.61 1.70 -10.37
CA SER A 87 -2.74 2.52 -11.59
C SER A 87 -4.05 2.24 -12.30
N ASN A 88 -4.42 0.97 -12.44
CA ASN A 88 -5.68 0.60 -13.07
C ASN A 88 -6.88 1.03 -12.23
N TYR A 89 -6.77 0.93 -10.91
CA TYR A 89 -7.84 1.36 -10.03
C TYR A 89 -8.11 2.86 -10.17
N VAL A 90 -7.05 3.65 -10.15
CA VAL A 90 -7.16 5.11 -10.33
C VAL A 90 -7.72 5.46 -11.70
N LYS A 91 -7.27 4.76 -12.74
CA LYS A 91 -7.78 4.97 -14.09
C LYS A 91 -9.28 4.70 -14.19
N ASP A 92 -9.75 3.66 -13.50
CA ASP A 92 -11.15 3.25 -13.58
C ASP A 92 -12.06 4.02 -12.62
N HIS A 93 -11.54 4.47 -11.48
CA HIS A 93 -12.35 5.05 -10.40
C HIS A 93 -11.99 6.50 -10.05
N GLY A 94 -10.86 7.02 -10.53
CA GLY A 94 -10.39 8.38 -10.22
C GLY A 94 -9.35 8.39 -9.10
N GLU A 95 -8.83 9.59 -8.79
CA GLU A 95 -7.69 9.74 -7.89
C GLU A 95 -8.09 10.00 -6.43
N HIS A 96 -9.36 9.83 -6.09
CA HIS A 96 -9.87 10.14 -4.74
C HIS A 96 -9.85 8.93 -3.80
N TYR A 97 -8.96 7.98 -4.06
CA TYR A 97 -8.84 6.75 -3.28
C TYR A 97 -7.50 6.70 -2.58
N TYR A 98 -7.47 5.91 -1.51
CA TYR A 98 -6.30 5.74 -0.66
C TYR A 98 -5.99 4.26 -0.55
N PHE A 99 -4.72 3.93 -0.42
CA PHE A 99 -4.25 2.55 -0.48
C PHE A 99 -3.39 2.23 0.73
N SER A 100 -3.69 1.13 1.42
CA SER A 100 -2.81 0.60 2.45
C SER A 100 -2.02 -0.57 1.88
N ILE A 101 -0.83 -0.78 2.41
CA ILE A 101 0.10 -1.80 1.91
C ILE A 101 0.41 -2.78 3.04
N VAL A 102 0.31 -4.09 2.74
CA VAL A 102 0.66 -5.15 3.68
C VAL A 102 1.96 -5.78 3.22
N LEU A 103 2.96 -5.79 4.09
CA LEU A 103 4.27 -6.36 3.79
C LEU A 103 4.42 -7.79 4.32
N ASP A 104 5.27 -8.56 3.67
CA ASP A 104 5.59 -9.92 4.09
C ASP A 104 6.46 -9.98 5.35
N ASN A 105 6.94 -8.85 5.80
CA ASN A 105 7.59 -8.79 7.10
C ASN A 105 6.48 -8.81 8.13
N GLU A 106 6.15 -9.99 8.61
CA GLU A 106 4.98 -10.25 9.46
C GLU A 106 4.74 -9.15 10.48
N LYS A 107 3.48 -8.79 10.68
CA LYS A 107 3.05 -7.73 11.59
C LYS A 107 3.41 -6.33 11.11
N PHE A 108 3.92 -6.18 9.90
CA PHE A 108 4.35 -4.89 9.41
C PHE A 108 3.37 -4.38 8.35
N TYR A 109 2.70 -3.29 8.67
CA TYR A 109 1.88 -2.54 7.74
C TYR A 109 2.51 -1.18 7.51
N LEU A 110 2.50 -0.75 6.26
CA LEU A 110 2.90 0.62 5.94
C LEU A 110 1.75 1.57 6.10
#